data_9799fbc301de57fefa88634b675efd32
#
_entry.id   9799fbc301de57fefa88634b675efd32
#
_cell.length_a   1.000
_cell.length_b   1.000
_cell.length_c   1.000
_cell.angle_alpha   90.00
_cell.angle_beta   90.00
_cell.angle_gamma   90.00
#
_symmetry.space_group_name_H-M   'P 1'
#
loop_
_entity.id
_entity.type
_entity.pdbx_description
1 polymer ?
#
loop_
_entity_poly.entity_id
_entity_poly.type
_entity_poly.pdbx_seq_one_letter_code
_entity_poly.pdbx_strand_id
1 'polypeptide(L)'
;MKKVLSVLVMLLFVVCLFGCGGSKEATIKLGSSGPLSGAASIYGQAVKKGIELAVEEINNAGGVNVNGKMMKLELVDFVNDEADAGKAATALTKLVSKKVDVVVGAVTSGATEGLINEAVKYGVPVITPSGTADKLTVGEDGNQRDQRTNVFRACFYDSYQGKFMAKYTKEAGYAKAYVLFNNDDAYSVGLKDAYVAEAAVQGFEVVAVGYPNTTTDFSSYWAPVLAGEYQCVYVPDYYENVYNILKTGYAAGYQGVCYGGDGWDGVIQQVKAGDDAKFLENCFYTNHYFGGSESTVVKKFIEAYKAKYNGEDPVSFAALAYDAVYIAKQAIEKAGTTDYAKVVEALTNETFTGLVTSNDGFKFVNGNPEKAATVITFKDGKEVEAK
;
A
#
# COMPACT_ATOMS: atom_id res chain seq x y z
N MET A 1 63.89 -4.03 42.30
CA MET A 1 62.99 -4.80 41.38
C MET A 1 61.51 -4.81 41.80
N LYS A 2 61.18 -4.81 43.11
CA LYS A 2 59.71 -4.80 43.53
C LYS A 2 58.96 -3.48 43.35
N LYS A 3 59.63 -2.32 43.21
CA LYS A 3 59.02 -1.00 43.06
C LYS A 3 58.69 -0.65 41.57
N VAL A 4 59.35 -1.28 40.60
CA VAL A 4 59.11 -1.08 39.17
C VAL A 4 57.95 -1.89 38.72
N LEU A 5 57.64 -3.02 39.34
CA LEU A 5 56.54 -3.89 39.01
C LEU A 5 55.17 -3.30 39.44
N SER A 6 55.17 -2.49 40.54
CA SER A 6 53.91 -1.86 41.01
C SER A 6 53.43 -0.66 40.12
N VAL A 7 54.38 0.01 39.46
CA VAL A 7 54.05 1.13 38.56
C VAL A 7 53.50 0.64 37.19
N LEU A 8 53.99 -0.54 36.72
CA LEU A 8 53.55 -1.11 35.46
C LEU A 8 52.14 -1.72 35.56
N VAL A 9 51.74 -2.25 36.73
CA VAL A 9 50.38 -2.78 36.96
C VAL A 9 49.38 -1.64 37.14
N MET A 10 49.78 -0.47 37.65
CA MET A 10 48.92 0.70 37.79
C MET A 10 48.67 1.42 36.44
N LEU A 11 49.62 1.34 35.49
CA LEU A 11 49.40 1.91 34.13
C LEU A 11 48.51 1.04 33.24
N LEU A 12 48.41 -0.29 33.50
CA LEU A 12 47.48 -1.17 32.74
C LEU A 12 46.02 -1.06 33.21
N PHE A 13 45.75 -0.53 34.41
CA PHE A 13 44.38 -0.36 34.93
C PHE A 13 43.73 0.98 34.53
N VAL A 14 44.52 1.96 34.05
CA VAL A 14 44.00 3.27 33.61
C VAL A 14 43.51 3.27 32.14
N VAL A 15 43.91 2.27 31.35
CA VAL A 15 43.47 2.17 29.91
C VAL A 15 42.10 1.52 29.75
N CYS A 16 41.52 0.89 30.78
CA CYS A 16 40.22 0.23 30.71
C CYS A 16 39.00 1.08 31.15
N LEU A 17 39.19 2.37 31.49
CA LEU A 17 38.10 3.26 31.96
C LEU A 17 37.65 4.33 30.95
N PHE A 18 38.19 4.32 29.73
CA PHE A 18 37.69 5.20 28.64
C PHE A 18 37.04 4.38 27.53
N GLY A 19 35.89 3.75 27.81
CA GLY A 19 35.23 2.98 26.80
C GLY A 19 33.85 2.45 27.17
N CYS A 20 33.02 3.25 27.81
CA CYS A 20 31.57 2.99 27.86
C CYS A 20 30.81 4.28 28.08
N GLY A 21 31.06 5.30 27.27
CA GLY A 21 30.09 6.26 26.89
C GLY A 21 29.36 5.64 25.70
N GLY A 22 28.32 4.84 25.94
CA GLY A 22 27.43 4.37 24.87
C GLY A 22 26.82 5.58 24.19
N SER A 23 27.48 6.06 23.12
CA SER A 23 26.80 6.94 22.18
C SER A 23 25.57 6.16 21.71
N LYS A 24 24.37 6.62 22.05
CA LYS A 24 23.15 6.07 21.44
C LYS A 24 23.43 5.99 19.95
N GLU A 25 23.38 4.78 19.39
CA GLU A 25 23.50 4.61 17.94
C GLU A 25 22.46 5.54 17.31
N ALA A 26 22.93 6.39 16.40
CA ALA A 26 22.02 7.26 15.71
C ALA A 26 21.07 6.39 14.86
N THR A 27 19.78 6.51 15.10
CA THR A 27 18.74 5.75 14.41
C THR A 27 17.99 6.66 13.45
N ILE A 28 17.53 6.11 12.34
CA ILE A 28 16.55 6.73 11.45
C ILE A 28 15.17 6.30 11.92
N LYS A 29 14.32 7.26 12.20
CA LYS A 29 13.00 7.04 12.78
C LYS A 29 11.93 6.99 11.71
N LEU A 30 11.33 5.83 11.53
CA LEU A 30 10.18 5.61 10.67
C LEU A 30 8.90 5.64 11.49
N GLY A 31 7.90 6.39 11.04
CA GLY A 31 6.56 6.37 11.59
C GLY A 31 5.58 5.73 10.62
N SER A 32 4.48 5.18 11.12
CA SER A 32 3.42 4.64 10.27
C SER A 32 2.04 4.82 10.88
N SER A 33 1.02 4.79 10.02
CA SER A 33 -0.39 4.78 10.37
C SER A 33 -1.17 3.88 9.42
N GLY A 34 -2.16 3.17 9.94
CA GLY A 34 -3.04 2.32 9.17
C GLY A 34 -4.08 1.62 10.04
N PRO A 35 -5.15 1.04 9.46
CA PRO A 35 -6.23 0.40 10.19
C PRO A 35 -5.79 -0.94 10.78
N LEU A 36 -5.63 -1.03 12.11
CA LEU A 36 -5.38 -2.30 12.80
C LEU A 36 -6.68 -2.97 13.28
N SER A 37 -7.81 -2.30 13.11
CA SER A 37 -9.15 -2.76 13.45
C SER A 37 -10.17 -2.20 12.45
N GLY A 38 -11.39 -2.79 12.41
CA GLY A 38 -12.46 -2.42 11.48
C GLY A 38 -12.34 -3.08 10.11
N ALA A 39 -13.16 -2.63 9.17
CA ALA A 39 -13.40 -3.23 7.86
C ALA A 39 -12.15 -3.35 6.95
N ALA A 40 -11.17 -2.47 7.12
CA ALA A 40 -9.92 -2.47 6.34
C ALA A 40 -8.72 -3.06 7.12
N SER A 41 -8.96 -3.80 8.21
CA SER A 41 -7.89 -4.24 9.12
C SER A 41 -6.89 -5.21 8.49
N ILE A 42 -7.29 -6.03 7.52
CA ILE A 42 -6.36 -6.91 6.78
C ILE A 42 -5.25 -6.06 6.14
N TYR A 43 -5.59 -4.95 5.51
CA TYR A 43 -4.60 -4.08 4.87
C TYR A 43 -3.63 -3.46 5.88
N GLY A 44 -4.15 -2.89 6.97
CA GLY A 44 -3.29 -2.25 7.99
C GLY A 44 -2.35 -3.23 8.67
N GLN A 45 -2.82 -4.45 8.96
CA GLN A 45 -1.99 -5.52 9.51
C GLN A 45 -0.92 -5.96 8.49
N ALA A 46 -1.27 -6.10 7.21
CA ALA A 46 -0.34 -6.45 6.15
C ALA A 46 0.74 -5.36 5.97
N VAL A 47 0.34 -4.09 5.93
CA VAL A 47 1.27 -2.94 5.87
C VAL A 47 2.24 -2.96 7.05
N LYS A 48 1.75 -3.15 8.27
CA LYS A 48 2.60 -3.24 9.46
C LYS A 48 3.61 -4.37 9.34
N LYS A 49 3.18 -5.56 8.94
CA LYS A 49 4.05 -6.73 8.73
C LYS A 49 5.10 -6.47 7.64
N GLY A 50 4.71 -5.85 6.53
CA GLY A 50 5.64 -5.48 5.45
C GLY A 50 6.73 -4.51 5.92
N ILE A 51 6.34 -3.46 6.68
CA ILE A 51 7.30 -2.52 7.29
C ILE A 51 8.25 -3.23 8.26
N GLU A 52 7.71 -4.04 9.17
CA GLU A 52 8.51 -4.76 10.17
C GLU A 52 9.51 -5.74 9.54
N LEU A 53 9.12 -6.41 8.44
CA LEU A 53 10.02 -7.28 7.69
C LEU A 53 11.14 -6.48 7.02
N ALA A 54 10.81 -5.39 6.31
CA ALA A 54 11.81 -4.55 5.66
C ALA A 54 12.80 -3.92 6.65
N VAL A 55 12.30 -3.40 7.77
CA VAL A 55 13.15 -2.82 8.84
C VAL A 55 14.11 -3.86 9.40
N GLU A 56 13.64 -5.08 9.66
CA GLU A 56 14.48 -6.17 10.16
C GLU A 56 15.57 -6.55 9.15
N GLU A 57 15.22 -6.76 7.88
CA GLU A 57 16.18 -7.13 6.83
C GLU A 57 17.23 -6.05 6.61
N ILE A 58 16.83 -4.78 6.51
CA ILE A 58 17.74 -3.64 6.35
C ILE A 58 18.70 -3.58 7.54
N ASN A 59 18.18 -3.74 8.76
CA ASN A 59 19.00 -3.72 9.96
C ASN A 59 19.97 -4.90 10.05
N ASN A 60 19.55 -6.09 9.63
CA ASN A 60 20.40 -7.28 9.58
C ASN A 60 21.50 -7.15 8.50
N ALA A 61 21.21 -6.43 7.41
CA ALA A 61 22.20 -6.09 6.39
C ALA A 61 23.17 -4.95 6.78
N GLY A 62 23.09 -4.43 8.02
CA GLY A 62 23.96 -3.38 8.52
C GLY A 62 23.28 -2.03 8.73
N GLY A 63 22.07 -1.81 8.19
CA GLY A 63 21.33 -0.57 8.28
C GLY A 63 21.36 0.26 7.00
N VAL A 64 21.18 1.56 7.14
CA VAL A 64 21.16 2.56 6.08
C VAL A 64 22.46 3.35 6.06
N ASN A 65 23.08 3.50 4.91
CA ASN A 65 24.32 4.26 4.76
C ASN A 65 24.02 5.75 4.61
N VAL A 66 24.24 6.52 5.66
CA VAL A 66 24.06 7.98 5.65
C VAL A 66 25.45 8.63 5.61
N ASN A 67 25.88 9.00 4.41
CA ASN A 67 27.17 9.65 4.18
C ASN A 67 28.38 8.90 4.82
N GLY A 68 28.42 7.57 4.60
CA GLY A 68 29.48 6.69 5.13
C GLY A 68 29.24 6.18 6.55
N LYS A 69 28.21 6.65 7.24
CA LYS A 69 27.81 6.16 8.56
C LYS A 69 26.61 5.21 8.45
N MET A 70 26.78 3.97 8.92
CA MET A 70 25.67 3.01 9.01
C MET A 70 24.73 3.38 10.17
N MET A 71 23.45 3.54 9.91
CA MET A 71 22.42 3.87 10.88
C MET A 71 21.31 2.81 10.84
N LYS A 72 20.79 2.44 12.01
CA LYS A 72 19.65 1.50 12.10
C LYS A 72 18.34 2.23 11.79
N LEU A 73 17.40 1.52 11.17
CA LEU A 73 16.00 1.93 11.08
C LEU A 73 15.24 1.55 12.35
N GLU A 74 14.39 2.42 12.84
CA GLU A 74 13.50 2.18 13.97
C GLU A 74 12.07 2.55 13.58
N LEU A 75 11.14 1.57 13.56
CA LEU A 75 9.71 1.85 13.50
C LEU A 75 9.27 2.33 14.90
N VAL A 76 9.21 3.65 15.09
CA VAL A 76 8.94 4.25 16.40
C VAL A 76 7.48 4.14 16.83
N ASP A 77 6.56 4.06 15.88
CA ASP A 77 5.13 3.80 16.13
C ASP A 77 4.43 3.36 14.86
N PHE A 78 3.42 2.50 15.02
CA PHE A 78 2.37 2.22 14.05
C PHE A 78 1.03 2.58 14.69
N VAL A 79 0.43 3.70 14.27
CA VAL A 79 -0.78 4.23 14.89
C VAL A 79 -2.01 3.65 14.20
N ASN A 80 -2.94 3.09 14.98
CA ASN A 80 -4.23 2.65 14.44
C ASN A 80 -5.10 3.87 14.09
N ASP A 81 -5.39 4.07 12.82
CA ASP A 81 -6.24 5.15 12.31
C ASP A 81 -7.67 4.67 11.97
N GLU A 82 -7.92 3.35 12.04
CA GLU A 82 -9.23 2.74 11.76
C GLU A 82 -9.80 3.13 10.38
N ALA A 83 -8.93 3.46 9.42
CA ALA A 83 -9.27 4.00 8.09
C ALA A 83 -10.03 5.34 8.14
N ASP A 84 -9.94 6.08 9.24
CA ASP A 84 -10.60 7.36 9.45
C ASP A 84 -9.63 8.53 9.19
N ALA A 85 -10.06 9.53 8.40
CA ALA A 85 -9.24 10.67 8.01
C ALA A 85 -8.82 11.54 9.21
N GLY A 86 -9.72 11.75 10.20
CA GLY A 86 -9.43 12.55 11.39
C GLY A 86 -8.44 11.86 12.33
N LYS A 87 -8.59 10.53 12.48
CA LYS A 87 -7.64 9.72 13.27
C LYS A 87 -6.28 9.66 12.59
N ALA A 88 -6.22 9.56 11.28
CA ALA A 88 -4.97 9.58 10.51
C ALA A 88 -4.25 10.93 10.61
N ALA A 89 -4.98 12.06 10.57
CA ALA A 89 -4.43 13.39 10.83
C ALA A 89 -3.84 13.48 12.27
N THR A 90 -4.54 12.95 13.25
CA THR A 90 -4.06 12.89 14.64
C THR A 90 -2.84 11.98 14.76
N ALA A 91 -2.83 10.86 14.05
CA ALA A 91 -1.70 9.94 14.00
C ALA A 91 -0.43 10.64 13.50
N LEU A 92 -0.51 11.44 12.42
CA LEU A 92 0.64 12.20 11.95
C LEU A 92 1.18 13.18 13.00
N THR A 93 0.32 13.95 13.65
CA THR A 93 0.74 14.88 14.70
C THR A 93 1.49 14.14 15.82
N LYS A 94 1.01 12.95 16.20
CA LYS A 94 1.70 12.09 17.18
C LYS A 94 3.07 11.63 16.67
N LEU A 95 3.17 11.20 15.40
CA LEU A 95 4.42 10.77 14.79
C LEU A 95 5.46 11.90 14.71
N VAL A 96 5.02 13.11 14.31
CA VAL A 96 5.87 14.31 14.30
C VAL A 96 6.40 14.63 15.69
N SER A 97 5.59 14.50 16.75
CA SER A 97 6.04 14.71 18.13
C SER A 97 7.14 13.72 18.57
N LYS A 98 7.20 12.55 17.95
CA LYS A 98 8.26 11.54 18.13
C LYS A 98 9.49 11.79 17.26
N LYS A 99 9.48 12.86 16.45
CA LYS A 99 10.57 13.27 15.55
C LYS A 99 10.89 12.18 14.52
N VAL A 100 9.87 11.70 13.83
CA VAL A 100 10.07 10.76 12.70
C VAL A 100 10.77 11.46 11.55
N ASP A 101 11.64 10.74 10.85
CA ASP A 101 12.37 11.23 9.68
C ASP A 101 11.56 11.00 8.39
N VAL A 102 10.77 9.91 8.33
CA VAL A 102 9.88 9.55 7.21
C VAL A 102 8.62 8.87 7.75
N VAL A 103 7.49 9.07 7.09
CA VAL A 103 6.25 8.34 7.35
C VAL A 103 5.91 7.42 6.19
N VAL A 104 5.69 6.14 6.48
CA VAL A 104 5.13 5.15 5.54
C VAL A 104 3.67 4.92 5.94
N GLY A 105 2.73 5.51 5.19
CA GLY A 105 1.29 5.52 5.54
C GLY A 105 0.57 6.74 4.94
N ALA A 106 -0.76 6.90 5.12
CA ALA A 106 -1.63 5.88 5.66
C ALA A 106 -1.96 4.82 4.59
N VAL A 107 -2.99 4.01 4.80
CA VAL A 107 -3.26 2.81 3.97
C VAL A 107 -4.42 3.04 3.00
N THR A 108 -5.60 3.43 3.48
CA THR A 108 -6.77 3.75 2.64
C THR A 108 -6.70 5.18 2.11
N SER A 109 -7.33 5.45 0.98
CA SER A 109 -7.28 6.78 0.34
C SER A 109 -7.81 7.89 1.23
N GLY A 110 -8.95 7.69 1.90
CA GLY A 110 -9.52 8.68 2.81
C GLY A 110 -8.65 8.98 4.03
N ALA A 111 -8.10 7.93 4.69
CA ALA A 111 -7.17 8.11 5.80
C ALA A 111 -5.86 8.78 5.35
N THR A 112 -5.34 8.40 4.17
CA THR A 112 -4.13 9.00 3.61
C THR A 112 -4.33 10.50 3.34
N GLU A 113 -5.48 10.92 2.84
CA GLU A 113 -5.79 12.34 2.65
C GLU A 113 -5.75 13.11 3.97
N GLY A 114 -6.40 12.58 5.02
CA GLY A 114 -6.35 13.19 6.35
C GLY A 114 -4.93 13.33 6.89
N LEU A 115 -4.10 12.29 6.73
CA LEU A 115 -2.70 12.29 7.13
C LEU A 115 -1.88 13.32 6.35
N ILE A 116 -2.04 13.39 5.02
CA ILE A 116 -1.30 14.28 4.13
C ILE A 116 -1.58 15.74 4.45
N ASN A 117 -2.82 16.11 4.75
CA ASN A 117 -3.19 17.49 5.08
C ASN A 117 -2.40 18.02 6.30
N GLU A 118 -2.02 17.16 7.23
CA GLU A 118 -1.11 17.50 8.31
C GLU A 118 0.38 17.42 7.88
N ALA A 119 0.76 16.41 7.10
CA ALA A 119 2.15 16.20 6.68
C ALA A 119 2.70 17.39 5.87
N VAL A 120 1.88 17.99 5.02
CA VAL A 120 2.22 19.19 4.25
C VAL A 120 2.60 20.37 5.17
N LYS A 121 1.90 20.54 6.29
CA LYS A 121 2.18 21.61 7.26
C LYS A 121 3.54 21.45 7.95
N TYR A 122 3.96 20.20 8.18
CA TYR A 122 5.21 19.89 8.87
C TYR A 122 6.38 19.61 7.92
N GLY A 123 6.16 19.50 6.60
CA GLY A 123 7.17 19.18 5.61
C GLY A 123 7.71 17.74 5.68
N VAL A 124 7.08 16.85 6.49
CA VAL A 124 7.54 15.48 6.68
C VAL A 124 7.36 14.66 5.40
N PRO A 125 8.39 13.95 4.90
CA PRO A 125 8.25 13.05 3.76
C PRO A 125 7.25 11.92 4.07
N VAL A 126 6.27 11.73 3.20
CA VAL A 126 5.28 10.67 3.29
C VAL A 126 5.36 9.79 2.05
N ILE A 127 5.43 8.48 2.26
CA ILE A 127 5.28 7.47 1.21
C ILE A 127 4.08 6.61 1.59
N THR A 128 2.91 6.87 0.99
CA THR A 128 1.78 5.96 1.20
C THR A 128 2.03 4.65 0.45
N PRO A 129 1.90 3.49 1.10
CA PRO A 129 2.02 2.21 0.42
C PRO A 129 0.89 2.00 -0.59
N SER A 130 -0.35 2.38 -0.25
CA SER A 130 -1.55 1.92 -0.93
C SER A 130 -2.68 2.95 -1.08
N GLY A 131 -2.43 4.21 -0.74
CA GLY A 131 -3.39 5.30 -1.03
C GLY A 131 -3.39 5.62 -2.52
N THR A 132 -4.41 5.17 -3.26
CA THR A 132 -4.46 5.22 -4.72
C THR A 132 -5.19 6.44 -5.28
N ALA A 133 -6.03 7.16 -4.53
CA ALA A 133 -6.76 8.31 -5.03
C ALA A 133 -5.82 9.36 -5.67
N ASP A 134 -6.14 9.81 -6.88
CA ASP A 134 -5.27 10.70 -7.68
C ASP A 134 -4.89 11.97 -6.91
N LYS A 135 -5.86 12.56 -6.23
CA LYS A 135 -5.69 13.82 -5.49
C LYS A 135 -4.63 13.79 -4.39
N LEU A 136 -4.22 12.62 -3.92
CA LEU A 136 -3.26 12.51 -2.80
C LEU A 136 -1.91 13.15 -3.11
N THR A 137 -1.45 13.09 -4.37
CA THR A 137 -0.17 13.66 -4.78
C THR A 137 -0.29 14.98 -5.54
N VAL A 138 -1.43 15.22 -6.20
CA VAL A 138 -1.61 16.37 -7.10
C VAL A 138 -2.75 17.32 -6.67
N GLY A 139 -3.46 17.02 -5.58
CA GLY A 139 -4.58 17.83 -5.09
C GLY A 139 -5.89 17.61 -5.86
N GLU A 140 -6.96 18.29 -5.45
CA GLU A 140 -8.32 18.08 -5.97
C GLU A 140 -8.46 18.44 -7.46
N ASP A 141 -7.74 19.46 -7.92
CA ASP A 141 -7.79 19.91 -9.31
C ASP A 141 -6.71 19.26 -10.23
N GLY A 142 -5.92 18.33 -9.70
CA GLY A 142 -4.82 17.70 -10.42
C GLY A 142 -3.57 18.57 -10.64
N ASN A 143 -3.54 19.81 -10.14
CA ASN A 143 -2.50 20.80 -10.40
C ASN A 143 -1.80 21.30 -9.12
N GLN A 144 -2.07 20.70 -7.96
CA GLN A 144 -1.56 21.15 -6.66
C GLN A 144 -0.30 20.39 -6.20
N ARG A 145 0.47 19.81 -7.14
CA ARG A 145 1.71 19.09 -6.78
C ARG A 145 2.67 19.96 -5.98
N ASP A 146 2.79 21.22 -6.29
CA ASP A 146 3.67 22.16 -5.59
C ASP A 146 3.30 22.34 -4.10
N GLN A 147 2.06 22.06 -3.74
CA GLN A 147 1.59 22.08 -2.35
C GLN A 147 1.78 20.74 -1.64
N ARG A 148 2.12 19.66 -2.37
CA ARG A 148 2.26 18.30 -1.87
C ARG A 148 3.62 17.68 -2.23
N THR A 149 4.66 18.50 -2.34
CA THR A 149 6.00 18.08 -2.77
C THR A 149 6.61 16.97 -1.94
N ASN A 150 6.21 16.86 -0.67
CA ASN A 150 6.67 15.85 0.29
C ASN A 150 5.84 14.56 0.29
N VAL A 151 4.87 14.40 -0.65
CA VAL A 151 3.95 13.24 -0.71
C VAL A 151 4.28 12.37 -1.91
N PHE A 152 4.46 11.07 -1.66
CA PHE A 152 4.76 10.04 -2.65
C PHE A 152 3.92 8.80 -2.38
N ARG A 153 3.81 7.89 -3.36
CA ARG A 153 3.13 6.60 -3.19
C ARG A 153 3.93 5.44 -3.79
N ALA A 154 3.87 4.26 -3.17
CA ALA A 154 4.46 3.05 -3.74
C ALA A 154 3.50 2.32 -4.69
N CYS A 155 2.19 2.57 -4.59
CA CYS A 155 1.12 2.01 -5.44
C CYS A 155 0.94 2.80 -6.74
N PHE A 156 0.24 2.24 -7.74
CA PHE A 156 -0.34 3.02 -8.84
C PHE A 156 -1.54 3.84 -8.34
N TYR A 157 -2.28 4.49 -9.22
CA TYR A 157 -3.36 5.43 -8.85
C TYR A 157 -4.69 5.11 -9.56
N ASP A 158 -5.80 5.63 -9.04
CA ASP A 158 -7.15 5.26 -9.45
C ASP A 158 -7.44 5.52 -10.92
N SER A 159 -7.01 6.67 -11.46
CA SER A 159 -7.23 6.95 -12.88
C SER A 159 -6.46 5.99 -13.80
N TYR A 160 -5.31 5.44 -13.35
CA TYR A 160 -4.60 4.40 -14.10
C TYR A 160 -5.37 3.08 -14.06
N GLN A 161 -5.71 2.58 -12.87
CA GLN A 161 -6.32 1.26 -12.76
C GLN A 161 -7.77 1.23 -13.26
N GLY A 162 -8.56 2.28 -13.06
CA GLY A 162 -9.91 2.39 -13.60
C GLY A 162 -9.92 2.39 -15.13
N LYS A 163 -9.01 3.16 -15.75
CA LYS A 163 -8.81 3.13 -17.21
C LYS A 163 -8.35 1.77 -17.71
N PHE A 164 -7.41 1.16 -17.00
CA PHE A 164 -6.91 -0.17 -17.35
C PHE A 164 -8.05 -1.19 -17.37
N MET A 165 -8.88 -1.23 -16.31
CA MET A 165 -9.99 -2.18 -16.22
C MET A 165 -11.09 -1.90 -17.23
N ALA A 166 -11.37 -0.64 -17.59
CA ALA A 166 -12.32 -0.32 -18.66
C ALA A 166 -11.86 -0.83 -20.03
N LYS A 167 -10.54 -0.69 -20.35
CA LYS A 167 -9.96 -1.29 -21.56
C LYS A 167 -10.05 -2.80 -21.55
N TYR A 168 -9.70 -3.43 -20.42
CA TYR A 168 -9.81 -4.87 -20.23
C TYR A 168 -11.24 -5.37 -20.45
N THR A 169 -12.24 -4.62 -19.91
CA THR A 169 -13.68 -4.90 -20.16
C THR A 169 -14.02 -4.85 -21.64
N LYS A 170 -13.53 -3.84 -22.37
CA LYS A 170 -13.77 -3.70 -23.80
C LYS A 170 -13.11 -4.80 -24.62
N GLU A 171 -11.88 -5.18 -24.30
CA GLU A 171 -11.12 -6.26 -24.95
C GLU A 171 -11.81 -7.61 -24.77
N ALA A 172 -12.49 -7.82 -23.63
CA ALA A 172 -13.36 -8.99 -23.40
C ALA A 172 -14.66 -8.98 -24.25
N GLY A 173 -14.90 -7.91 -25.02
CA GLY A 173 -16.04 -7.82 -25.94
C GLY A 173 -17.33 -7.29 -25.32
N TYR A 174 -17.30 -6.78 -24.09
CA TYR A 174 -18.51 -6.26 -23.43
C TYR A 174 -18.90 -4.88 -23.94
N ALA A 175 -20.22 -4.68 -24.13
CA ALA A 175 -20.80 -3.44 -24.64
C ALA A 175 -21.59 -2.68 -23.57
N LYS A 176 -21.94 -3.32 -22.45
CA LYS A 176 -22.70 -2.71 -21.36
C LYS A 176 -22.28 -3.27 -20.00
N ALA A 177 -21.81 -2.39 -19.12
CA ALA A 177 -21.37 -2.72 -17.77
C ALA A 177 -22.25 -2.06 -16.69
N TYR A 178 -22.42 -2.75 -15.58
CA TYR A 178 -23.01 -2.21 -14.35
C TYR A 178 -21.88 -1.91 -13.35
N VAL A 179 -21.89 -0.71 -12.76
CA VAL A 179 -20.91 -0.33 -11.72
C VAL A 179 -21.63 -0.16 -10.40
N LEU A 180 -21.27 -0.94 -9.40
CA LEU A 180 -21.79 -0.84 -8.04
C LEU A 180 -20.67 -0.32 -7.13
N PHE A 181 -20.81 0.91 -6.64
CA PHE A 181 -19.75 1.61 -5.93
C PHE A 181 -20.22 2.24 -4.62
N ASN A 182 -19.28 2.39 -3.68
CA ASN A 182 -19.50 3.08 -2.42
C ASN A 182 -19.37 4.61 -2.64
N ASN A 183 -20.48 5.34 -2.47
CA ASN A 183 -20.52 6.78 -2.75
C ASN A 183 -19.90 7.65 -1.62
N ASP A 184 -19.62 7.05 -0.47
CA ASP A 184 -19.02 7.72 0.69
C ASP A 184 -17.49 7.48 0.79
N ASP A 185 -16.92 6.68 -0.13
CA ASP A 185 -15.50 6.35 -0.12
C ASP A 185 -14.74 6.93 -1.31
N ALA A 186 -13.64 7.66 -1.03
CA ALA A 186 -12.86 8.38 -2.05
C ALA A 186 -12.21 7.46 -3.08
N TYR A 187 -11.77 6.26 -2.68
CA TYR A 187 -11.21 5.24 -3.55
C TYR A 187 -12.27 4.70 -4.51
N SER A 188 -13.40 4.29 -3.97
CA SER A 188 -14.50 3.72 -4.76
C SER A 188 -15.05 4.71 -5.79
N VAL A 189 -15.22 5.98 -5.41
CA VAL A 189 -15.64 7.07 -6.29
C VAL A 189 -14.60 7.34 -7.37
N GLY A 190 -13.31 7.45 -7.00
CA GLY A 190 -12.22 7.72 -7.93
C GLY A 190 -12.10 6.65 -9.03
N LEU A 191 -12.13 5.38 -8.63
CA LEU A 191 -12.13 4.26 -9.57
C LEU A 191 -13.33 4.24 -10.49
N LYS A 192 -14.54 4.44 -9.95
CA LYS A 192 -15.78 4.53 -10.73
C LYS A 192 -15.68 5.66 -11.76
N ASP A 193 -15.21 6.85 -11.37
CA ASP A 193 -15.08 7.99 -12.28
C ASP A 193 -14.11 7.70 -13.42
N ALA A 194 -12.96 7.12 -13.11
CA ALA A 194 -11.95 6.75 -14.10
C ALA A 194 -12.46 5.66 -15.07
N TYR A 195 -13.14 4.65 -14.56
CA TYR A 195 -13.73 3.57 -15.36
C TYR A 195 -14.80 4.11 -16.31
N VAL A 196 -15.74 4.93 -15.81
CA VAL A 196 -16.84 5.53 -16.61
C VAL A 196 -16.28 6.44 -17.69
N ALA A 197 -15.29 7.28 -17.35
CA ALA A 197 -14.66 8.18 -18.32
C ALA A 197 -13.98 7.40 -19.45
N GLU A 198 -13.23 6.34 -19.13
CA GLU A 198 -12.56 5.52 -20.15
C GLU A 198 -13.56 4.67 -20.95
N ALA A 199 -14.63 4.17 -20.33
CA ALA A 199 -15.69 3.44 -21.01
C ALA A 199 -16.32 4.28 -22.14
N ALA A 200 -16.54 5.58 -21.92
CA ALA A 200 -17.00 6.51 -22.95
C ALA A 200 -15.98 6.63 -24.10
N VAL A 201 -14.68 6.65 -23.82
CA VAL A 201 -13.61 6.65 -24.82
C VAL A 201 -13.59 5.34 -25.62
N GLN A 202 -13.77 4.21 -24.93
CA GLN A 202 -13.78 2.87 -25.55
C GLN A 202 -15.10 2.54 -26.26
N GLY A 203 -16.14 3.35 -26.09
CA GLY A 203 -17.43 3.20 -26.76
C GLY A 203 -18.26 2.04 -26.22
N PHE A 204 -18.39 1.89 -24.91
CA PHE A 204 -19.34 1.00 -24.27
C PHE A 204 -20.16 1.71 -23.17
N GLU A 205 -21.38 1.21 -22.92
CA GLU A 205 -22.32 1.81 -21.98
C GLU A 205 -21.98 1.41 -20.53
N VAL A 206 -22.09 2.38 -19.63
CA VAL A 206 -21.94 2.14 -18.18
C VAL A 206 -23.11 2.75 -17.43
N VAL A 207 -23.72 1.97 -16.54
CA VAL A 207 -24.66 2.47 -15.53
C VAL A 207 -24.02 2.29 -14.16
N ALA A 208 -23.79 3.42 -13.48
CA ALA A 208 -23.18 3.44 -12.17
C ALA A 208 -24.25 3.70 -11.10
N VAL A 209 -24.28 2.83 -10.08
CA VAL A 209 -25.21 2.90 -8.96
C VAL A 209 -24.39 2.93 -7.67
N GLY A 210 -24.58 4.00 -6.88
CA GLY A 210 -23.90 4.19 -5.60
C GLY A 210 -24.70 3.63 -4.44
N TYR A 211 -23.99 3.22 -3.39
CA TYR A 211 -24.55 2.87 -2.10
C TYR A 211 -23.80 3.56 -0.96
N PRO A 212 -24.46 3.89 0.15
CA PRO A 212 -23.81 4.51 1.30
C PRO A 212 -23.06 3.49 2.17
N ASN A 213 -22.05 3.95 2.91
CA ASN A 213 -21.25 3.14 3.86
C ASN A 213 -22.09 2.33 4.88
N THR A 214 -23.34 2.73 5.11
CA THR A 214 -24.25 2.03 6.03
C THR A 214 -24.94 0.81 5.42
N THR A 215 -24.71 0.54 4.13
CA THR A 215 -25.34 -0.58 3.41
C THR A 215 -24.76 -1.90 3.91
N THR A 216 -25.65 -2.79 4.35
CA THR A 216 -25.31 -4.16 4.78
C THR A 216 -26.01 -5.23 3.95
N ASP A 217 -27.05 -4.86 3.21
CA ASP A 217 -27.80 -5.74 2.30
C ASP A 217 -27.68 -5.23 0.85
N PHE A 218 -27.07 -6.05 0.01
CA PHE A 218 -26.84 -5.75 -1.40
C PHE A 218 -27.84 -6.42 -2.35
N SER A 219 -28.86 -7.12 -1.84
CA SER A 219 -29.78 -7.94 -2.64
C SER A 219 -30.52 -7.13 -3.71
N SER A 220 -30.99 -5.92 -3.37
CA SER A 220 -31.75 -5.07 -4.31
C SER A 220 -30.90 -4.52 -5.45
N TYR A 221 -29.58 -4.37 -5.25
CA TYR A 221 -28.65 -3.86 -6.28
C TYR A 221 -28.42 -4.87 -7.42
N TRP A 222 -28.68 -6.15 -7.20
CA TRP A 222 -28.54 -7.19 -8.20
C TRP A 222 -29.75 -7.35 -9.13
N ALA A 223 -30.89 -6.79 -8.77
CA ALA A 223 -32.12 -6.94 -9.55
C ALA A 223 -31.99 -6.51 -11.04
N PRO A 224 -31.36 -5.35 -11.38
CA PRO A 224 -31.17 -4.96 -12.79
C PRO A 224 -30.19 -5.89 -13.52
N VAL A 225 -29.17 -6.38 -12.82
CA VAL A 225 -28.16 -7.29 -13.39
C VAL A 225 -28.79 -8.65 -13.72
N LEU A 226 -29.63 -9.17 -12.82
CA LEU A 226 -30.33 -10.45 -12.98
C LEU A 226 -31.44 -10.36 -14.06
N ALA A 227 -31.94 -9.17 -14.34
CA ALA A 227 -32.86 -8.94 -15.49
C ALA A 227 -32.17 -9.08 -16.86
N GLY A 228 -30.84 -9.29 -16.88
CA GLY A 228 -30.06 -9.49 -18.10
C GLY A 228 -29.71 -8.21 -18.86
N GLU A 229 -29.79 -7.06 -18.20
CA GLU A 229 -29.55 -5.76 -18.84
C GLU A 229 -28.04 -5.47 -19.01
N TYR A 230 -27.17 -6.18 -18.25
CA TYR A 230 -25.72 -5.93 -18.20
C TYR A 230 -24.92 -7.22 -18.44
N GLN A 231 -23.76 -7.07 -19.07
CA GLN A 231 -22.90 -8.19 -19.47
C GLN A 231 -21.79 -8.47 -18.42
N CYS A 232 -21.42 -7.45 -17.66
CA CYS A 232 -20.46 -7.56 -16.56
C CYS A 232 -20.76 -6.54 -15.47
N VAL A 233 -20.16 -6.76 -14.29
CA VAL A 233 -20.29 -5.87 -13.13
C VAL A 233 -18.90 -5.40 -12.72
N TYR A 234 -18.71 -4.08 -12.51
CA TYR A 234 -17.50 -3.52 -11.92
C TYR A 234 -17.80 -3.08 -10.49
N VAL A 235 -17.03 -3.60 -9.53
CA VAL A 235 -17.21 -3.34 -8.09
C VAL A 235 -15.93 -2.72 -7.55
N PRO A 236 -15.73 -1.40 -7.68
CA PRO A 236 -14.58 -0.69 -7.15
C PRO A 236 -14.72 -0.44 -5.63
N ASP A 237 -14.43 -1.43 -4.80
CA ASP A 237 -14.54 -1.32 -3.35
C ASP A 237 -13.49 -2.20 -2.63
N TYR A 238 -13.46 -2.12 -1.31
CA TYR A 238 -12.58 -2.90 -0.45
C TYR A 238 -13.13 -4.30 -0.17
N TYR A 239 -12.24 -5.23 0.13
CA TYR A 239 -12.47 -6.68 0.23
C TYR A 239 -13.70 -7.09 1.04
N GLU A 240 -14.05 -6.40 2.13
CA GLU A 240 -15.18 -6.78 2.98
C GLU A 240 -16.51 -6.55 2.28
N ASN A 241 -16.70 -5.37 1.68
CA ASN A 241 -17.89 -5.07 0.86
C ASN A 241 -17.92 -5.95 -0.38
N VAL A 242 -16.77 -6.10 -1.06
CA VAL A 242 -16.64 -6.96 -2.25
C VAL A 242 -17.07 -8.37 -1.96
N TYR A 243 -16.61 -8.98 -0.85
CA TYR A 243 -17.06 -10.30 -0.42
C TYR A 243 -18.59 -10.36 -0.28
N ASN A 244 -19.19 -9.40 0.42
CA ASN A 244 -20.64 -9.36 0.63
C ASN A 244 -21.42 -9.15 -0.66
N ILE A 245 -20.95 -8.26 -1.54
CA ILE A 245 -21.57 -7.95 -2.84
C ILE A 245 -21.54 -9.19 -3.73
N LEU A 246 -20.36 -9.79 -3.95
CA LEU A 246 -20.19 -10.95 -4.83
C LEU A 246 -20.95 -12.17 -4.33
N LYS A 247 -20.88 -12.46 -3.04
CA LYS A 247 -21.61 -13.57 -2.42
C LYS A 247 -23.12 -13.40 -2.54
N THR A 248 -23.62 -12.18 -2.36
CA THR A 248 -25.05 -11.87 -2.52
C THR A 248 -25.50 -12.07 -3.97
N GLY A 249 -24.72 -11.58 -4.94
CA GLY A 249 -25.02 -11.76 -6.37
C GLY A 249 -25.05 -13.23 -6.78
N TYR A 250 -24.06 -13.99 -6.34
CA TYR A 250 -23.99 -15.43 -6.60
C TYR A 250 -25.18 -16.19 -6.00
N ALA A 251 -25.53 -15.90 -4.75
CA ALA A 251 -26.69 -16.49 -4.08
C ALA A 251 -28.00 -16.13 -4.79
N ALA A 252 -28.09 -14.96 -5.43
CA ALA A 252 -29.22 -14.53 -6.24
C ALA A 252 -29.23 -15.13 -7.67
N GLY A 253 -28.21 -15.91 -8.04
CA GLY A 253 -28.09 -16.62 -9.31
C GLY A 253 -27.18 -15.95 -10.35
N TYR A 254 -26.45 -14.88 -10.03
CA TYR A 254 -25.49 -14.27 -10.94
C TYR A 254 -24.21 -15.13 -11.04
N GLN A 255 -23.86 -15.51 -12.28
CA GLN A 255 -22.66 -16.29 -12.60
C GLN A 255 -21.82 -15.62 -13.70
N GLY A 256 -22.12 -14.36 -14.01
CA GLY A 256 -21.39 -13.57 -15.00
C GLY A 256 -20.06 -13.04 -14.46
N VAL A 257 -19.44 -12.19 -15.26
CA VAL A 257 -18.12 -11.63 -14.95
C VAL A 257 -18.21 -10.45 -14.03
N CYS A 258 -17.35 -10.44 -12.99
CA CYS A 258 -17.14 -9.31 -12.10
C CYS A 258 -15.71 -8.79 -12.22
N TYR A 259 -15.57 -7.48 -12.22
CA TYR A 259 -14.29 -6.76 -12.26
C TYR A 259 -14.10 -5.90 -11.02
N GLY A 260 -12.86 -5.69 -10.61
CA GLY A 260 -12.50 -4.85 -9.46
C GLY A 260 -11.15 -4.17 -9.57
N GLY A 261 -10.83 -3.41 -8.54
CA GLY A 261 -9.53 -2.79 -8.32
C GLY A 261 -8.68 -3.52 -7.27
N ASP A 262 -7.54 -2.98 -6.94
CA ASP A 262 -6.58 -3.51 -5.96
C ASP A 262 -7.15 -3.69 -4.53
N GLY A 263 -8.24 -2.98 -4.21
CA GLY A 263 -9.00 -3.18 -2.98
C GLY A 263 -9.68 -4.55 -2.85
N TRP A 264 -9.64 -5.40 -3.88
CA TRP A 264 -10.12 -6.79 -3.78
C TRP A 264 -9.09 -7.71 -3.13
N ASP A 265 -7.82 -7.31 -3.08
CA ASP A 265 -6.77 -8.15 -2.50
C ASP A 265 -7.07 -8.44 -1.02
N GLY A 266 -7.08 -9.73 -0.68
CA GLY A 266 -7.53 -10.22 0.62
C GLY A 266 -9.00 -10.68 0.66
N VAL A 267 -9.80 -10.51 -0.40
CA VAL A 267 -11.21 -10.98 -0.44
C VAL A 267 -11.31 -12.49 -0.20
N ILE A 268 -10.34 -13.26 -0.67
CA ILE A 268 -10.29 -14.70 -0.45
C ILE A 268 -10.14 -15.08 1.02
N GLN A 269 -9.53 -14.22 1.83
CA GLN A 269 -9.38 -14.43 3.28
C GLN A 269 -10.72 -14.24 4.03
N GLN A 270 -11.74 -13.66 3.38
CA GLN A 270 -13.08 -13.53 3.92
C GLN A 270 -13.94 -14.79 3.74
N VAL A 271 -13.52 -15.70 2.85
CA VAL A 271 -14.25 -16.95 2.59
C VAL A 271 -14.25 -17.81 3.84
N LYS A 272 -15.43 -18.04 4.40
CA LYS A 272 -15.62 -18.78 5.64
C LYS A 272 -15.71 -20.28 5.38
N ALA A 273 -15.41 -21.09 6.38
CA ALA A 273 -15.65 -22.52 6.32
C ALA A 273 -17.13 -22.81 6.03
N GLY A 274 -17.40 -23.50 4.92
CA GLY A 274 -18.75 -23.80 4.44
C GLY A 274 -19.30 -22.84 3.37
N ASP A 275 -18.60 -21.76 3.04
CA ASP A 275 -18.94 -20.94 1.89
C ASP A 275 -18.57 -21.70 0.59
N ASP A 276 -19.42 -21.52 -0.42
CA ASP A 276 -19.06 -21.94 -1.78
C ASP A 276 -18.21 -20.83 -2.43
N ALA A 277 -16.88 -21.00 -2.43
CA ALA A 277 -15.94 -20.03 -3.00
C ALA A 277 -16.14 -19.77 -4.51
N LYS A 278 -17.06 -20.49 -5.16
CA LYS A 278 -17.42 -20.29 -6.58
C LYS A 278 -17.95 -18.89 -6.88
N PHE A 279 -18.41 -18.14 -5.88
CA PHE A 279 -18.79 -16.73 -6.09
C PHE A 279 -17.60 -15.85 -6.50
N LEU A 280 -16.36 -16.34 -6.37
CA LEU A 280 -15.15 -15.67 -6.86
C LEU A 280 -14.75 -16.15 -8.28
N GLU A 281 -15.33 -17.21 -8.80
CA GLU A 281 -15.09 -17.64 -10.18
C GLU A 281 -15.61 -16.56 -11.16
N ASN A 282 -14.92 -16.38 -12.30
CA ASN A 282 -15.19 -15.27 -13.25
C ASN A 282 -15.01 -13.85 -12.66
N CYS A 283 -14.28 -13.73 -11.57
CA CYS A 283 -13.93 -12.45 -10.96
C CYS A 283 -12.48 -12.07 -11.29
N PHE A 284 -12.25 -10.81 -11.68
CA PHE A 284 -10.94 -10.31 -12.10
C PHE A 284 -10.68 -8.94 -11.46
N TYR A 285 -9.47 -8.72 -10.96
CA TYR A 285 -9.13 -7.44 -10.37
C TYR A 285 -7.68 -7.03 -10.66
N THR A 286 -7.42 -5.72 -10.70
CA THR A 286 -6.07 -5.20 -10.83
C THR A 286 -5.31 -5.37 -9.52
N ASN A 287 -4.02 -5.77 -9.61
CA ASN A 287 -3.15 -5.87 -8.46
C ASN A 287 -1.74 -5.32 -8.79
N HIS A 288 -0.93 -5.09 -7.76
CA HIS A 288 0.40 -4.51 -7.87
C HIS A 288 1.49 -5.54 -8.19
N TYR A 289 1.26 -6.79 -7.91
CA TYR A 289 2.10 -7.94 -8.25
C TYR A 289 1.28 -9.23 -8.17
N PHE A 290 1.85 -10.29 -8.70
CA PHE A 290 1.33 -11.65 -8.52
C PHE A 290 2.28 -12.48 -7.65
N GLY A 291 1.77 -13.07 -6.55
CA GLY A 291 2.57 -13.85 -5.61
C GLY A 291 3.17 -15.13 -6.20
N GLY A 292 2.58 -15.66 -7.29
CA GLY A 292 3.12 -16.78 -8.06
C GLY A 292 4.14 -16.40 -9.14
N SER A 293 4.62 -15.15 -9.18
CA SER A 293 5.58 -14.66 -10.16
C SER A 293 6.93 -15.39 -10.07
N GLU A 294 7.57 -15.59 -11.24
CA GLU A 294 8.94 -16.14 -11.33
C GLU A 294 10.04 -15.15 -10.94
N SER A 295 9.69 -13.90 -10.66
CA SER A 295 10.65 -12.87 -10.21
C SER A 295 11.37 -13.29 -8.94
N THR A 296 12.72 -13.23 -8.99
CA THR A 296 13.56 -13.57 -7.83
C THR A 296 13.30 -12.65 -6.62
N VAL A 297 12.96 -11.38 -6.87
CA VAL A 297 12.65 -10.41 -5.80
C VAL A 297 11.35 -10.78 -5.12
N VAL A 298 10.30 -11.11 -5.90
CA VAL A 298 9.00 -11.55 -5.39
C VAL A 298 9.15 -12.84 -4.57
N LYS A 299 9.85 -13.85 -5.10
CA LYS A 299 10.08 -15.14 -4.40
C LYS A 299 10.77 -14.93 -3.05
N LYS A 300 11.85 -14.14 -3.01
CA LYS A 300 12.58 -13.86 -1.77
C LYS A 300 11.70 -13.15 -0.73
N PHE A 301 10.93 -12.15 -1.16
CA PHE A 301 9.99 -11.46 -0.28
C PHE A 301 8.96 -12.43 0.33
N ILE A 302 8.33 -13.27 -0.50
CA ILE A 302 7.31 -14.24 -0.04
C ILE A 302 7.91 -15.25 0.92
N GLU A 303 9.09 -15.81 0.60
CA GLU A 303 9.81 -16.74 1.46
C GLU A 303 10.13 -16.12 2.82
N ALA A 304 10.67 -14.90 2.85
CA ALA A 304 10.98 -14.18 4.06
C ALA A 304 9.72 -13.84 4.89
N TYR A 305 8.66 -13.39 4.22
CA TYR A 305 7.38 -13.10 4.86
C TYR A 305 6.77 -14.35 5.51
N LYS A 306 6.69 -15.47 4.78
CA LYS A 306 6.20 -16.74 5.30
C LYS A 306 7.03 -17.26 6.47
N ALA A 307 8.35 -17.15 6.38
CA ALA A 307 9.24 -17.57 7.45
C ALA A 307 9.01 -16.78 8.75
N LYS A 308 8.75 -15.48 8.63
CA LYS A 308 8.51 -14.59 9.78
C LYS A 308 7.09 -14.73 10.34
N TYR A 309 6.09 -14.95 9.50
CA TYR A 309 4.68 -14.92 9.86
C TYR A 309 3.97 -16.27 9.74
N ASN A 310 4.64 -17.34 10.21
CA ASN A 310 4.07 -18.69 10.38
C ASN A 310 3.44 -19.30 9.11
N GLY A 311 4.00 -19.01 7.93
CA GLY A 311 3.51 -19.55 6.67
C GLY A 311 2.37 -18.76 6.03
N GLU A 312 2.02 -17.59 6.58
CA GLU A 312 1.00 -16.71 6.02
C GLU A 312 1.41 -16.19 4.64
N ASP A 313 0.48 -16.17 3.70
CA ASP A 313 0.69 -15.55 2.39
C ASP A 313 0.49 -14.02 2.48
N PRO A 314 1.43 -13.21 1.94
CA PRO A 314 1.28 -11.76 1.94
C PRO A 314 0.25 -11.31 0.89
N VAL A 315 -0.65 -10.42 1.27
CA VAL A 315 -1.40 -9.59 0.31
C VAL A 315 -0.50 -8.47 -0.24
N SER A 316 -0.85 -7.85 -1.38
CA SER A 316 -0.01 -6.84 -2.03
C SER A 316 0.30 -5.63 -1.15
N PHE A 317 -0.57 -5.31 -0.22
CA PHE A 317 -0.36 -4.23 0.76
C PHE A 317 0.90 -4.44 1.61
N ALA A 318 1.25 -5.68 1.94
CA ALA A 318 2.51 -5.99 2.63
C ALA A 318 3.72 -5.74 1.72
N ALA A 319 3.65 -6.14 0.45
CA ALA A 319 4.71 -5.91 -0.54
C ALA A 319 4.90 -4.42 -0.83
N LEU A 320 3.82 -3.66 -0.98
CA LEU A 320 3.86 -2.21 -1.18
C LEU A 320 4.49 -1.48 0.02
N ALA A 321 4.16 -1.90 1.23
CA ALA A 321 4.73 -1.32 2.45
C ALA A 321 6.22 -1.67 2.62
N TYR A 322 6.59 -2.90 2.29
CA TYR A 322 7.98 -3.34 2.22
C TYR A 322 8.77 -2.46 1.22
N ASP A 323 8.25 -2.29 0.00
CA ASP A 323 8.85 -1.42 -1.01
C ASP A 323 8.94 0.04 -0.55
N ALA A 324 7.90 0.58 0.12
CA ALA A 324 7.93 1.95 0.63
C ALA A 324 9.07 2.20 1.63
N VAL A 325 9.39 1.21 2.48
CA VAL A 325 10.55 1.29 3.38
C VAL A 325 11.87 1.24 2.61
N TYR A 326 11.98 0.40 1.57
CA TYR A 326 13.17 0.35 0.72
C TYR A 326 13.34 1.62 -0.12
N ILE A 327 12.26 2.24 -0.57
CA ILE A 327 12.26 3.55 -1.23
C ILE A 327 12.78 4.62 -0.26
N ALA A 328 12.25 4.67 0.98
CA ALA A 328 12.72 5.59 2.01
C ALA A 328 14.21 5.39 2.31
N LYS A 329 14.67 4.13 2.45
CA LYS A 329 16.09 3.79 2.61
C LYS A 329 16.93 4.35 1.48
N GLN A 330 16.57 4.04 0.23
CA GLN A 330 17.33 4.48 -0.94
C GLN A 330 17.37 6.01 -1.06
N ALA A 331 16.25 6.70 -0.76
CA ALA A 331 16.19 8.15 -0.77
C ALA A 331 17.11 8.77 0.29
N ILE A 332 17.13 8.24 1.52
CA ILE A 332 18.01 8.72 2.59
C ILE A 332 19.49 8.46 2.24
N GLU A 333 19.82 7.31 1.67
CA GLU A 333 21.19 6.99 1.22
C GLU A 333 21.65 7.95 0.12
N LYS A 334 20.78 8.28 -0.85
CA LYS A 334 21.06 9.24 -1.92
C LYS A 334 21.18 10.67 -1.40
N ALA A 335 20.31 11.06 -0.47
CA ALA A 335 20.38 12.36 0.18
C ALA A 335 21.64 12.51 1.08
N GLY A 336 22.19 11.39 1.60
CA GLY A 336 23.28 11.35 2.56
C GLY A 336 22.92 11.99 3.91
N THR A 337 21.63 12.13 4.21
CA THR A 337 21.10 12.80 5.42
C THR A 337 19.65 12.42 5.64
N THR A 338 19.12 12.69 6.86
CA THR A 338 17.69 12.62 7.19
C THR A 338 17.00 13.99 7.13
N ASP A 339 17.66 15.01 6.60
CA ASP A 339 17.05 16.32 6.38
C ASP A 339 15.86 16.22 5.43
N TYR A 340 14.69 16.71 5.83
CA TYR A 340 13.43 16.54 5.10
C TYR A 340 13.49 17.05 3.67
N ALA A 341 14.06 18.24 3.44
CA ALA A 341 14.11 18.83 2.11
C ALA A 341 14.98 18.02 1.16
N LYS A 342 16.13 17.52 1.64
CA LYS A 342 17.05 16.69 0.85
C LYS A 342 16.49 15.29 0.59
N VAL A 343 15.77 14.70 1.54
CA VAL A 343 15.08 13.42 1.33
C VAL A 343 13.96 13.58 0.30
N VAL A 344 13.17 14.66 0.35
CA VAL A 344 12.16 14.99 -0.67
C VAL A 344 12.79 15.23 -2.03
N GLU A 345 13.92 15.93 -2.10
CA GLU A 345 14.68 16.12 -3.34
C GLU A 345 15.15 14.78 -3.93
N ALA A 346 15.68 13.88 -3.10
CA ALA A 346 16.08 12.53 -3.52
C ALA A 346 14.88 11.70 -3.99
N LEU A 347 13.75 11.71 -3.24
CA LEU A 347 12.50 11.06 -3.68
C LEU A 347 12.03 11.56 -5.05
N THR A 348 12.17 12.85 -5.33
CA THR A 348 11.73 13.46 -6.59
C THR A 348 12.64 13.12 -7.77
N ASN A 349 13.96 13.02 -7.55
CA ASN A 349 14.94 13.03 -8.63
C ASN A 349 15.58 11.67 -8.91
N GLU A 350 15.58 10.75 -7.94
CA GLU A 350 16.29 9.47 -8.07
C GLU A 350 15.41 8.35 -8.65
N THR A 351 16.08 7.31 -9.13
CA THR A 351 15.44 6.06 -9.56
C THR A 351 15.54 5.04 -8.46
N PHE A 352 14.44 4.35 -8.18
CA PHE A 352 14.31 3.30 -7.15
C PHE A 352 14.24 1.94 -7.82
N THR A 353 15.02 0.97 -7.34
CA THR A 353 15.15 -0.37 -7.96
C THR A 353 15.13 -1.48 -6.92
N GLY A 354 15.02 -2.72 -7.38
CA GLY A 354 15.01 -3.90 -6.51
C GLY A 354 13.75 -4.02 -5.66
N LEU A 355 12.63 -3.51 -6.18
CA LEU A 355 11.34 -3.50 -5.51
C LEU A 355 10.51 -4.73 -5.88
N VAL A 356 9.71 -5.21 -4.94
CA VAL A 356 8.83 -6.39 -5.10
C VAL A 356 7.72 -6.11 -6.11
N THR A 357 7.13 -4.92 -6.04
CA THR A 357 6.00 -4.53 -6.89
C THR A 357 6.40 -3.76 -8.14
N SER A 358 7.71 -3.73 -8.48
CA SER A 358 8.23 -3.12 -9.70
C SER A 358 9.58 -3.73 -10.07
N ASN A 359 9.59 -4.69 -11.00
CA ASN A 359 10.80 -5.42 -11.41
C ASN A 359 11.89 -4.49 -12.00
N ASP A 360 11.49 -3.51 -12.82
CA ASP A 360 12.40 -2.62 -13.55
C ASP A 360 12.78 -1.37 -12.75
N GLY A 361 12.15 -1.19 -11.58
CA GLY A 361 12.23 0.05 -10.82
C GLY A 361 11.47 1.19 -11.47
N PHE A 362 11.49 2.38 -10.85
CA PHE A 362 10.82 3.57 -11.37
C PHE A 362 11.45 4.86 -10.82
N LYS A 363 11.10 5.96 -11.47
CA LYS A 363 11.25 7.32 -10.98
C LYS A 363 9.87 7.92 -10.72
N PHE A 364 9.73 8.72 -9.68
CA PHE A 364 8.46 9.38 -9.42
C PHE A 364 8.18 10.49 -10.42
N VAL A 365 6.96 10.49 -10.96
CA VAL A 365 6.38 11.60 -11.73
C VAL A 365 5.22 12.17 -10.94
N ASN A 366 5.34 13.42 -10.49
CA ASN A 366 4.35 14.05 -9.61
C ASN A 366 4.03 13.23 -8.34
N GLY A 367 5.05 12.56 -7.77
CA GLY A 367 4.89 11.71 -6.59
C GLY A 367 4.30 10.32 -6.86
N ASN A 368 4.06 9.99 -8.13
CA ASN A 368 3.50 8.70 -8.56
C ASN A 368 4.58 7.84 -9.24
N PRO A 369 4.63 6.51 -8.98
CA PRO A 369 5.49 5.62 -9.74
C PRO A 369 4.86 5.30 -11.12
N GLU A 370 5.70 5.14 -12.12
CA GLU A 370 5.30 4.53 -13.39
C GLU A 370 5.50 3.02 -13.28
N LYS A 371 4.41 2.27 -13.06
CA LYS A 371 4.45 0.82 -12.91
C LYS A 371 3.21 0.16 -13.52
N ALA A 372 3.38 -1.07 -14.02
CA ALA A 372 2.30 -1.85 -14.59
C ALA A 372 1.40 -2.46 -13.51
N ALA A 373 0.11 -2.65 -13.84
CA ALA A 373 -0.77 -3.51 -13.11
C ALA A 373 -0.71 -4.94 -13.65
N THR A 374 -0.95 -5.93 -12.79
CA THR A 374 -1.30 -7.29 -13.18
C THR A 374 -2.79 -7.52 -12.95
N VAL A 375 -3.38 -8.48 -13.64
CA VAL A 375 -4.77 -8.90 -13.41
C VAL A 375 -4.76 -10.22 -12.70
N ILE A 376 -5.46 -10.29 -11.59
CA ILE A 376 -5.65 -11.51 -10.79
C ILE A 376 -7.08 -12.03 -11.00
N THR A 377 -7.20 -13.34 -11.03
CA THR A 377 -8.48 -14.07 -11.02
C THR A 377 -8.42 -15.23 -10.04
N PHE A 378 -9.53 -15.93 -9.85
CA PHE A 378 -9.64 -17.01 -8.88
C PHE A 378 -9.90 -18.33 -9.60
N LYS A 379 -9.20 -19.37 -9.21
CA LYS A 379 -9.37 -20.73 -9.70
C LYS A 379 -9.17 -21.74 -8.57
N ASP A 380 -10.13 -22.61 -8.38
CA ASP A 380 -10.08 -23.65 -7.33
C ASP A 380 -9.78 -23.06 -5.93
N GLY A 381 -10.38 -21.91 -5.62
CA GLY A 381 -10.19 -21.21 -4.34
C GLY A 381 -8.80 -20.59 -4.14
N LYS A 382 -8.06 -20.32 -5.23
CA LYS A 382 -6.73 -19.69 -5.21
C LYS A 382 -6.67 -18.54 -6.19
N GLU A 383 -5.87 -17.55 -5.85
CA GLU A 383 -5.51 -16.47 -6.77
C GLU A 383 -4.54 -16.98 -7.83
N VAL A 384 -4.81 -16.62 -9.08
CA VAL A 384 -3.96 -16.90 -10.24
C VAL A 384 -3.87 -15.65 -11.12
N GLU A 385 -2.76 -15.51 -11.84
CA GLU A 385 -2.63 -14.44 -12.81
C GLU A 385 -3.54 -14.73 -14.01
N ALA A 386 -4.39 -13.75 -14.39
CA ALA A 386 -5.19 -13.83 -15.58
C ALA A 386 -4.30 -13.67 -16.83
N LYS A 387 -4.56 -14.53 -17.83
CA LYS A 387 -3.81 -14.51 -19.10
C LYS A 387 -4.55 -13.70 -20.17
#